data_2b268aa67710c9987bc77b2851448d02
#
_entry.id   2b268aa67710c9987bc77b2851448d02
#
_cell.length_a   1.000
_cell.length_b   1.000
_cell.length_c   1.000
_cell.angle_alpha   90.00
_cell.angle_beta   90.00
_cell.angle_gamma   90.00
#
_symmetry.space_group_name_H-M   'P 1'
#
loop_
_entity.id
_entity.type
_entity.pdbx_description
1 polymer ?
#
loop_
_entity_poly.entity_id
_entity_poly.type
_entity_poly.pdbx_seq_one_letter_code
_entity_poly.pdbx_strand_id
1 'polypeptide(L)'
;MPPTPTSLPAELQQAYENALYRVFDPAGALIHTLRVGRRDAWLQQAYLAHQSTSACYLTACNPLGQRLSDAENAQRMQQLRTALQRQGWRFEAGQGQDPAALWPGEDSLLIWDMDEATAMAWGRQWQQNALLFCGADAVPRLLWLR
;
A
#
# COMPACT_ATOMS: atom_id res chain seq x y z
N MET A 1 10.13 -9.42 -11.76
CA MET A 1 8.83 -10.04 -12.11
C MET A 1 7.99 -9.04 -12.87
N PRO A 2 7.39 -9.44 -13.96
CA PRO A 2 6.45 -8.55 -14.63
C PRO A 2 5.23 -8.29 -13.74
N PRO A 3 4.58 -7.13 -13.88
CA PRO A 3 3.35 -6.86 -13.15
C PRO A 3 2.25 -7.86 -13.53
N THR A 4 1.29 -8.07 -12.64
CA THR A 4 0.12 -8.88 -12.93
C THR A 4 -0.68 -8.25 -14.08
N PRO A 5 -1.37 -9.04 -14.93
CA PRO A 5 -2.22 -8.46 -15.96
C PRO A 5 -3.33 -7.61 -15.37
N THR A 6 -3.69 -6.53 -16.07
CA THR A 6 -4.75 -5.62 -15.63
C THR A 6 -5.56 -5.09 -16.79
N SER A 7 -6.86 -4.85 -16.53
CA SER A 7 -7.77 -4.19 -17.47
C SER A 7 -7.86 -2.68 -17.25
N LEU A 8 -7.11 -2.13 -16.29
CA LEU A 8 -7.17 -0.70 -15.97
C LEU A 8 -6.53 0.14 -17.08
N PRO A 9 -7.00 1.40 -17.28
CA PRO A 9 -6.41 2.29 -18.27
C PRO A 9 -4.93 2.54 -18.04
N ALA A 10 -4.15 2.68 -19.12
CA ALA A 10 -2.70 2.90 -19.05
C ALA A 10 -2.32 4.13 -18.24
N GLU A 11 -3.11 5.20 -18.31
CA GLU A 11 -2.87 6.42 -17.53
C GLU A 11 -2.98 6.17 -16.03
N LEU A 12 -3.94 5.35 -15.60
CA LEU A 12 -4.11 4.98 -14.21
C LEU A 12 -2.96 4.08 -13.75
N GLN A 13 -2.55 3.12 -14.59
CA GLN A 13 -1.39 2.29 -14.30
C GLN A 13 -0.13 3.16 -14.09
N GLN A 14 0.06 4.15 -14.95
CA GLN A 14 1.20 5.08 -14.86
C GLN A 14 1.17 5.87 -13.54
N ALA A 15 0.00 6.31 -13.11
CA ALA A 15 -0.16 7.02 -11.85
C ALA A 15 0.27 6.15 -10.65
N TYR A 16 -0.12 4.88 -10.63
CA TYR A 16 0.31 3.95 -9.59
C TYR A 16 1.81 3.71 -9.62
N GLU A 17 2.40 3.56 -10.82
CA GLU A 17 3.84 3.31 -10.97
C GLU A 17 4.70 4.50 -10.52
N ASN A 18 4.22 5.72 -10.72
CA ASN A 18 4.96 6.94 -10.40
C ASN A 18 4.68 7.46 -8.99
N ALA A 19 3.73 6.89 -8.27
CA ALA A 19 3.35 7.37 -6.95
C ALA A 19 4.49 7.25 -5.93
N LEU A 20 4.42 8.12 -4.94
CA LEU A 20 5.30 8.11 -3.77
C LEU A 20 4.55 7.39 -2.64
N TYR A 21 5.09 6.28 -2.18
CA TYR A 21 4.47 5.47 -1.13
C TYR A 21 5.17 5.78 0.20
N ARG A 22 4.66 6.80 0.90
CA ARG A 22 5.25 7.32 2.12
C ARG A 22 4.91 6.46 3.33
N VAL A 23 5.87 6.36 4.25
CA VAL A 23 5.73 5.64 5.53
C VAL A 23 6.02 6.60 6.68
N PHE A 24 5.18 6.58 7.70
CA PHE A 24 5.29 7.45 8.86
C PHE A 24 5.53 6.63 10.13
N ASP A 25 6.22 7.24 11.09
CA ASP A 25 6.36 6.66 12.42
C ASP A 25 5.08 6.89 13.27
N PRO A 26 4.98 6.28 14.46
CA PRO A 26 3.79 6.48 15.30
C PRO A 26 3.53 7.93 15.71
N ALA A 27 4.55 8.78 15.70
CA ALA A 27 4.41 10.21 15.99
C ALA A 27 3.98 11.02 14.77
N GLY A 28 3.84 10.39 13.59
CA GLY A 28 3.42 11.05 12.36
C GLY A 28 4.55 11.67 11.55
N ALA A 29 5.82 11.42 11.91
CA ALA A 29 6.95 11.90 11.12
C ALA A 29 7.22 10.99 9.92
N LEU A 30 7.51 11.59 8.77
CA LEU A 30 7.90 10.84 7.57
C LEU A 30 9.26 10.18 7.80
N ILE A 31 9.32 8.84 7.71
CA ILE A 31 10.54 8.10 7.93
C ILE A 31 11.10 7.49 6.65
N HIS A 32 10.27 7.26 5.63
CA HIS A 32 10.73 6.67 4.38
C HIS A 32 9.70 6.83 3.26
N THR A 33 10.16 6.69 2.00
CA THR A 33 9.31 6.65 0.82
C THR A 33 9.70 5.46 -0.05
N LEU A 34 8.75 4.55 -0.30
CA LEU A 34 8.94 3.43 -1.22
C LEU A 34 8.61 3.84 -2.65
N ARG A 35 9.32 3.26 -3.61
CA ARG A 35 9.09 3.49 -5.04
C ARG A 35 9.00 2.16 -5.77
N VAL A 36 8.07 2.07 -6.70
CA VAL A 36 7.88 0.86 -7.52
C VAL A 36 9.17 0.51 -8.28
N GLY A 37 9.58 -0.75 -8.21
CA GLY A 37 10.69 -1.29 -8.97
C GLY A 37 12.07 -0.98 -8.42
N ARG A 38 12.18 -0.29 -7.28
CA ARG A 38 13.47 0.07 -6.69
C ARG A 38 13.72 -0.76 -5.44
N ARG A 39 14.80 -1.55 -5.46
CA ARG A 39 15.25 -2.27 -4.27
C ARG A 39 15.47 -1.29 -3.12
N ASP A 40 14.96 -1.62 -1.95
CA ASP A 40 14.88 -0.66 -0.86
C ASP A 40 15.66 -1.16 0.36
N ALA A 41 16.78 -0.48 0.64
CA ALA A 41 17.65 -0.84 1.77
C ALA A 41 16.99 -0.59 3.12
N TRP A 42 16.18 0.47 3.24
CA TRP A 42 15.41 0.72 4.45
C TRP A 42 14.46 -0.43 4.75
N LEU A 43 13.78 -0.92 3.71
CA LEU A 43 12.82 -2.02 3.86
C LEU A 43 13.53 -3.31 4.29
N GLN A 44 14.72 -3.58 3.77
CA GLN A 44 15.52 -4.74 4.20
C GLN A 44 15.84 -4.67 5.70
N GLN A 45 16.23 -3.50 6.19
CA GLN A 45 16.49 -3.29 7.62
C GLN A 45 15.21 -3.37 8.45
N ALA A 46 14.12 -2.84 7.93
CA ALA A 46 12.81 -2.92 8.60
C ALA A 46 12.34 -4.36 8.74
N TYR A 47 12.60 -5.22 7.74
CA TYR A 47 12.29 -6.64 7.84
C TYR A 47 12.98 -7.29 9.05
N LEU A 48 14.24 -6.97 9.27
CA LEU A 48 14.98 -7.51 10.43
C LEU A 48 14.35 -7.02 11.74
N ALA A 49 14.03 -5.74 11.83
CA ALA A 49 13.44 -5.16 13.03
C ALA A 49 12.04 -5.73 13.34
N HIS A 50 11.25 -6.02 12.30
CA HIS A 50 9.89 -6.54 12.43
C HIS A 50 9.79 -8.07 12.34
N GLN A 51 10.93 -8.76 12.18
CA GLN A 51 10.95 -10.22 11.99
C GLN A 51 10.03 -10.66 10.86
N SER A 52 10.15 -9.95 9.73
CA SER A 52 9.29 -10.13 8.56
C SER A 52 10.12 -10.43 7.33
N THR A 53 9.51 -11.05 6.31
CA THR A 53 10.12 -11.29 5.00
C THR A 53 9.31 -10.67 3.86
N SER A 54 8.27 -9.94 4.20
CA SER A 54 7.41 -9.28 3.21
C SER A 54 6.69 -8.09 3.81
N ALA A 55 6.17 -7.23 2.96
CA ALA A 55 5.32 -6.12 3.35
C ALA A 55 4.31 -5.83 2.24
N CYS A 56 3.15 -5.31 2.62
CA CYS A 56 2.08 -4.95 1.70
C CYS A 56 1.64 -3.52 2.00
N TYR A 57 1.59 -2.68 0.97
CA TYR A 57 1.12 -1.29 1.09
C TYR A 57 -0.30 -1.21 0.55
N LEU A 58 -1.25 -0.97 1.42
CA LEU A 58 -2.68 -1.09 1.14
C LEU A 58 -3.45 0.12 1.64
N THR A 59 -4.44 0.57 0.86
CA THR A 59 -5.41 1.56 1.30
C THR A 59 -6.83 0.98 1.27
N ALA A 60 -7.75 1.58 2.01
CA ALA A 60 -9.18 1.34 1.89
C ALA A 60 -9.90 2.54 1.26
N CYS A 61 -9.15 3.58 0.90
CA CYS A 61 -9.71 4.79 0.31
C CYS A 61 -10.23 4.56 -1.11
N ASN A 62 -11.25 5.31 -1.50
CA ASN A 62 -11.76 5.39 -2.87
C ASN A 62 -11.96 4.03 -3.54
N PRO A 63 -12.87 3.18 -3.02
CA PRO A 63 -13.07 1.82 -3.51
C PRO A 63 -13.36 1.79 -5.02
N LEU A 64 -12.70 0.89 -5.73
CA LEU A 64 -12.79 0.73 -7.18
C LEU A 64 -12.54 2.01 -7.96
N GLY A 65 -11.72 2.92 -7.41
CA GLY A 65 -11.41 4.20 -8.02
C GLY A 65 -12.51 5.25 -7.89
N GLN A 66 -13.60 4.97 -7.18
CA GLN A 66 -14.66 5.93 -6.93
C GLN A 66 -14.25 6.89 -5.82
N ARG A 67 -14.19 8.17 -6.13
CA ARG A 67 -13.77 9.17 -5.15
C ARG A 67 -14.85 9.37 -4.09
N LEU A 68 -14.49 9.09 -2.84
CA LEU A 68 -15.32 9.33 -1.66
C LEU A 68 -14.90 10.62 -0.98
N SER A 69 -15.75 11.10 -0.06
CA SER A 69 -15.39 12.23 0.81
C SER A 69 -14.26 11.85 1.76
N ASP A 70 -13.57 12.85 2.30
CA ASP A 70 -12.52 12.63 3.30
C ASP A 70 -13.05 11.89 4.53
N ALA A 71 -14.26 12.24 4.97
CA ALA A 71 -14.90 11.58 6.12
C ALA A 71 -15.19 10.11 5.84
N GLU A 72 -15.70 9.78 4.66
CA GLU A 72 -15.97 8.39 4.25
C GLU A 72 -14.68 7.58 4.15
N ASN A 73 -13.63 8.16 3.56
CA ASN A 73 -12.33 7.52 3.47
C ASN A 73 -11.69 7.31 4.84
N ALA A 74 -11.81 8.29 5.75
CA ALA A 74 -11.30 8.15 7.12
C ALA A 74 -12.00 7.00 7.86
N GLN A 75 -13.31 6.85 7.68
CA GLN A 75 -14.08 5.75 8.26
C GLN A 75 -13.63 4.39 7.70
N ARG A 76 -13.43 4.30 6.39
CA ARG A 76 -12.95 3.07 5.75
C ARG A 76 -11.55 2.69 6.26
N MET A 77 -10.66 3.65 6.41
CA MET A 77 -9.32 3.41 6.95
C MET A 77 -9.37 2.93 8.40
N GLN A 78 -10.27 3.50 9.20
CA GLN A 78 -10.45 3.05 10.58
C GLN A 78 -10.96 1.60 10.64
N GLN A 79 -11.89 1.25 9.76
CA GLN A 79 -12.40 -0.12 9.65
C GLN A 79 -11.29 -1.09 9.22
N LEU A 80 -10.43 -0.69 8.29
CA LEU A 80 -9.30 -1.50 7.84
C LEU A 80 -8.31 -1.74 9.00
N ARG A 81 -7.96 -0.70 9.74
CA ARG A 81 -7.08 -0.83 10.92
C ARG A 81 -7.67 -1.79 11.94
N THR A 82 -8.93 -1.65 12.23
CA THR A 82 -9.63 -2.51 13.20
C THR A 82 -9.61 -3.97 12.74
N ALA A 83 -9.89 -4.23 11.47
CA ALA A 83 -9.91 -5.58 10.91
C ALA A 83 -8.52 -6.22 10.98
N LEU A 84 -7.47 -5.47 10.65
CA LEU A 84 -6.09 -5.93 10.74
C LEU A 84 -5.68 -6.23 12.18
N GLN A 85 -5.99 -5.33 13.10
CA GLN A 85 -5.67 -5.50 14.53
C GLN A 85 -6.35 -6.74 15.12
N ARG A 86 -7.60 -6.99 14.77
CA ARG A 86 -8.34 -8.18 15.24
C ARG A 86 -7.69 -9.48 14.81
N GLN A 87 -7.01 -9.49 13.67
CA GLN A 87 -6.32 -10.68 13.16
C GLN A 87 -4.84 -10.71 13.54
N GLY A 88 -4.36 -9.73 14.32
CA GLY A 88 -2.98 -9.71 14.81
C GLY A 88 -1.96 -9.18 13.81
N TRP A 89 -2.39 -8.54 12.72
CA TRP A 89 -1.47 -7.94 11.76
C TRP A 89 -0.85 -6.66 12.32
N ARG A 90 0.45 -6.49 12.10
CA ARG A 90 1.19 -5.28 12.48
C ARG A 90 1.36 -4.41 11.25
N PHE A 91 1.31 -3.10 11.44
CA PHE A 91 1.40 -2.16 10.32
C PHE A 91 1.91 -0.79 10.77
N GLU A 92 2.39 -0.02 9.79
CA GLU A 92 2.76 1.39 9.96
C GLU A 92 1.82 2.26 9.13
N ALA A 93 1.63 3.50 9.56
CA ALA A 93 0.85 4.47 8.79
C ALA A 93 1.59 4.86 7.52
N GLY A 94 0.84 5.13 6.47
CA GLY A 94 1.38 5.59 5.20
C GLY A 94 0.45 6.56 4.50
N GLN A 95 0.94 7.14 3.41
CA GLN A 95 0.14 7.95 2.51
C GLN A 95 0.73 7.85 1.10
N GLY A 96 -0.08 7.38 0.16
CA GLY A 96 0.27 7.39 -1.25
C GLY A 96 0.08 8.78 -1.82
N GLN A 97 1.06 9.29 -2.58
CA GLN A 97 1.00 10.63 -3.16
C GLN A 97 1.45 10.65 -4.61
N ASP A 98 0.80 11.49 -5.39
CA ASP A 98 1.26 11.85 -6.73
C ASP A 98 2.43 12.85 -6.61
N PRO A 99 3.58 12.58 -7.26
CA PRO A 99 4.72 13.51 -7.25
C PRO A 99 4.37 14.92 -7.76
N ALA A 100 3.43 15.00 -8.72
CA ALA A 100 2.98 16.28 -9.27
C ALA A 100 1.80 16.89 -8.52
N ALA A 101 1.35 16.25 -7.45
CA ALA A 101 0.21 16.68 -6.64
C ALA A 101 -1.10 16.87 -7.45
N LEU A 102 -1.27 16.07 -8.51
CA LEU A 102 -2.46 16.14 -9.35
C LEU A 102 -3.69 15.48 -8.71
N TRP A 103 -3.48 14.68 -7.68
CA TRP A 103 -4.56 14.09 -6.89
C TRP A 103 -4.20 14.16 -5.40
N PRO A 104 -5.23 14.20 -4.50
CA PRO A 104 -4.99 14.21 -3.06
C PRO A 104 -4.29 12.95 -2.59
N GLY A 105 -3.45 13.06 -1.55
CA GLY A 105 -2.85 11.91 -0.92
C GLY A 105 -3.91 10.97 -0.35
N GLU A 106 -3.64 9.66 -0.43
CA GLU A 106 -4.51 8.63 0.14
C GLU A 106 -3.85 7.98 1.34
N ASP A 107 -4.52 8.04 2.49
CA ASP A 107 -4.07 7.33 3.68
C ASP A 107 -3.99 5.83 3.38
N SER A 108 -2.93 5.23 3.84
CA SER A 108 -2.58 3.84 3.55
C SER A 108 -1.88 3.21 4.75
N LEU A 109 -1.64 1.91 4.67
CA LEU A 109 -0.92 1.18 5.71
C LEU A 109 0.16 0.31 5.07
N LEU A 110 1.34 0.29 5.67
CA LEU A 110 2.38 -0.68 5.35
C LEU A 110 2.24 -1.85 6.33
N ILE A 111 1.78 -2.99 5.82
CA ILE A 111 1.43 -4.16 6.63
C ILE A 111 2.56 -5.18 6.54
N TRP A 112 3.05 -5.63 7.69
CA TRP A 112 4.16 -6.56 7.75
C TRP A 112 3.71 -8.01 7.63
N ASP A 113 4.47 -8.79 6.87
CA ASP A 113 4.49 -10.25 6.88
C ASP A 113 3.30 -10.96 6.21
N MET A 114 2.47 -10.26 5.46
CA MET A 114 1.51 -10.93 4.57
C MET A 114 2.25 -11.55 3.39
N ASP A 115 1.88 -12.77 2.99
CA ASP A 115 2.30 -13.29 1.69
C ASP A 115 1.48 -12.65 0.56
N GLU A 116 1.89 -12.91 -0.68
CA GLU A 116 1.25 -12.30 -1.86
C GLU A 116 -0.23 -12.65 -1.95
N ALA A 117 -0.58 -13.92 -1.76
CA ALA A 117 -1.97 -14.38 -1.87
C ALA A 117 -2.86 -13.74 -0.80
N THR A 118 -2.37 -13.66 0.43
CA THR A 118 -3.07 -13.00 1.54
C THR A 118 -3.26 -11.51 1.26
N ALA A 119 -2.21 -10.83 0.80
CA ALA A 119 -2.28 -9.42 0.44
C ALA A 119 -3.32 -9.16 -0.65
N MET A 120 -3.35 -9.98 -1.69
CA MET A 120 -4.33 -9.85 -2.77
C MET A 120 -5.76 -10.05 -2.26
N ALA A 121 -5.97 -11.02 -1.36
CA ALA A 121 -7.29 -11.25 -0.76
C ALA A 121 -7.78 -10.03 0.03
N TRP A 122 -6.90 -9.42 0.83
CA TRP A 122 -7.21 -8.19 1.56
C TRP A 122 -7.52 -7.04 0.60
N GLY A 123 -6.70 -6.86 -0.44
CA GLY A 123 -6.92 -5.81 -1.43
C GLY A 123 -8.26 -5.93 -2.13
N ARG A 124 -8.66 -7.13 -2.50
CA ARG A 124 -9.97 -7.38 -3.14
C ARG A 124 -11.13 -7.16 -2.16
N GLN A 125 -10.98 -7.62 -0.93
CA GLN A 125 -11.99 -7.41 0.11
C GLN A 125 -12.27 -5.91 0.33
N TRP A 126 -11.23 -5.08 0.27
CA TRP A 126 -11.33 -3.64 0.47
C TRP A 126 -11.49 -2.86 -0.84
N GLN A 127 -11.79 -3.58 -1.92
CA GLN A 127 -12.21 -3.02 -3.22
C GLN A 127 -11.16 -2.09 -3.84
N GLN A 128 -9.92 -2.53 -3.81
CA GLN A 128 -8.82 -1.77 -4.40
C GLN A 128 -8.52 -2.21 -5.83
N ASN A 129 -8.06 -1.27 -6.65
CA ASN A 129 -7.60 -1.55 -8.01
C ASN A 129 -6.25 -2.27 -8.02
N ALA A 130 -5.41 -1.93 -7.06
CA ALA A 130 -4.06 -2.44 -6.94
C ALA A 130 -3.56 -2.29 -5.50
N LEU A 131 -2.47 -2.97 -5.20
CA LEU A 131 -1.69 -2.74 -3.99
C LEU A 131 -0.20 -2.84 -4.33
N LEU A 132 0.64 -2.35 -3.43
CA LEU A 132 2.08 -2.52 -3.56
C LEU A 132 2.51 -3.69 -2.69
N PHE A 133 3.21 -4.65 -3.29
CA PHE A 133 3.72 -5.81 -2.56
C PHE A 133 5.24 -5.84 -2.60
N CYS A 134 5.86 -6.14 -1.45
CA CYS A 134 7.29 -6.25 -1.29
C CYS A 134 7.60 -7.64 -0.75
N GLY A 135 8.34 -8.43 -1.53
CA GLY A 135 8.78 -9.76 -1.11
C GLY A 135 10.13 -9.73 -0.40
N ALA A 136 10.78 -10.88 -0.33
CA ALA A 136 12.06 -11.03 0.36
C ALA A 136 13.19 -10.21 -0.29
N ASP A 137 13.08 -9.90 -1.57
CA ASP A 137 14.05 -9.07 -2.30
C ASP A 137 13.96 -7.58 -1.97
N ALA A 138 12.93 -7.17 -1.23
CA ALA A 138 12.66 -5.78 -0.86
C ALA A 138 12.51 -4.85 -2.08
N VAL A 139 11.98 -5.37 -3.18
CA VAL A 139 11.63 -4.58 -4.37
C VAL A 139 10.12 -4.41 -4.40
N PRO A 140 9.60 -3.19 -4.15
CA PRO A 140 8.17 -2.94 -4.27
C PRO A 140 7.67 -3.15 -5.70
N ARG A 141 6.58 -3.89 -5.85
CA ARG A 141 5.94 -4.12 -7.15
C ARG A 141 4.42 -4.04 -7.03
N LEU A 142 3.79 -3.59 -8.09
CA LEU A 142 2.34 -3.47 -8.12
C LEU A 142 1.69 -4.84 -8.39
N LEU A 143 0.66 -5.14 -7.61
CA LEU A 143 -0.25 -6.24 -7.87
C LEU A 143 -1.58 -5.65 -8.29
N TRP A 144 -1.95 -5.89 -9.54
CA TRP A 144 -3.23 -5.42 -10.07
C TRP A 144 -4.33 -6.38 -9.65
N LEU A 145 -5.42 -5.83 -9.09
CA LEU A 145 -6.55 -6.61 -8.55
C LEU A 145 -7.75 -6.59 -9.50
N ARG A 146 -7.65 -5.81 -10.58
CA ARG A 146 -8.69 -5.68 -11.61
C ARG A 146 -8.12 -5.76 -13.00
#